data_6ee42b102fcdb9dfd33c1ec74e5c2244
#
_entry.id   6ee42b102fcdb9dfd33c1ec74e5c2244
#
_cell.length_a   1.000
_cell.length_b   1.000
_cell.length_c   1.000
_cell.angle_alpha   90.00
_cell.angle_beta   90.00
_cell.angle_gamma   90.00
#
_symmetry.space_group_name_H-M   'P 1'
#
loop_
_entity.id
_entity.type
_entity.pdbx_description
1 polymer ?
#
loop_
_entity_poly.entity_id
_entity_poly.type
_entity_poly.pdbx_seq_one_letter_code
_entity_poly.pdbx_strand_id
1 'polypeptide(L)'
;RQEILELATQIEGHPDNVAPAIFGGLTVSVMNEKHVTTLNIPVKHDYRFVAFIPPFTLSTEKSRAVLPQQLPRQDAIANVSHLALMVASLINGYDDGLKLGFKDRLHQPYRGTLIQGYDEIMSVLEQDEHVLGCYLSGAGPTIMALIRESDKKGVVRMKEELGDLLKDWQVEKLELDMRGYTCDYE
;
A
#
# COMPACT_ATOMS: atom_id res chain seq x y z
N ARG A 1 -12.50 -18.77 -9.63
CA ARG A 1 -11.99 -17.52 -9.02
C ARG A 1 -12.36 -16.29 -9.85
N GLN A 2 -12.28 -16.35 -11.19
CA GLN A 2 -12.58 -15.21 -12.06
C GLN A 2 -14.04 -14.69 -11.87
N GLU A 3 -15.03 -15.58 -11.88
CA GLU A 3 -16.43 -15.22 -11.64
C GLU A 3 -16.66 -14.58 -10.25
N ILE A 4 -15.96 -15.08 -9.22
CA ILE A 4 -15.98 -14.52 -7.87
C ILE A 4 -15.38 -13.11 -7.88
N LEU A 5 -14.26 -12.90 -8.57
CA LEU A 5 -13.63 -11.59 -8.72
C LEU A 5 -14.59 -10.58 -9.35
N GLU A 6 -15.22 -10.94 -10.46
CA GLU A 6 -16.15 -10.05 -11.16
C GLU A 6 -17.36 -9.70 -10.32
N LEU A 7 -17.96 -10.70 -9.64
CA LEU A 7 -19.11 -10.47 -8.76
C LEU A 7 -18.73 -9.60 -7.55
N ALA A 8 -17.64 -9.92 -6.87
CA ALA A 8 -17.18 -9.17 -5.71
C ALA A 8 -16.75 -7.74 -6.11
N THR A 9 -16.12 -7.56 -7.28
CA THR A 9 -15.78 -6.23 -7.80
C THR A 9 -17.01 -5.41 -8.14
N GLN A 10 -18.09 -6.02 -8.62
CA GLN A 10 -19.35 -5.31 -8.85
C GLN A 10 -19.99 -4.80 -7.55
N ILE A 11 -19.82 -5.53 -6.45
CA ILE A 11 -20.31 -5.12 -5.12
C ILE A 11 -19.45 -4.00 -4.53
N GLU A 12 -18.11 -4.15 -4.60
CA GLU A 12 -17.14 -3.20 -4.04
C GLU A 12 -16.99 -1.93 -4.89
N GLY A 13 -17.16 -2.05 -6.20
CA GLY A 13 -17.00 -0.97 -7.17
C GLY A 13 -15.63 -0.91 -7.86
N HIS A 14 -14.60 -1.57 -7.32
CA HIS A 14 -13.25 -1.64 -7.89
C HIS A 14 -12.50 -2.91 -7.41
N PRO A 15 -11.52 -3.42 -8.20
CA PRO A 15 -10.89 -4.71 -7.94
C PRO A 15 -9.68 -4.67 -7.00
N ASP A 16 -9.19 -3.50 -6.60
CA ASP A 16 -7.88 -3.30 -5.97
C ASP A 16 -7.70 -4.05 -4.63
N ASN A 17 -8.74 -4.16 -3.80
CA ASN A 17 -8.72 -4.97 -2.58
C ASN A 17 -9.24 -6.40 -2.83
N VAL A 18 -10.17 -6.55 -3.76
CA VAL A 18 -10.83 -7.83 -4.04
C VAL A 18 -9.88 -8.82 -4.72
N ALA A 19 -9.11 -8.35 -5.70
CA ALA A 19 -8.20 -9.21 -6.45
C ALA A 19 -7.11 -9.83 -5.57
N PRO A 20 -6.36 -9.08 -4.74
CA PRO A 20 -5.36 -9.71 -3.87
C PRO A 20 -5.98 -10.59 -2.79
N ALA A 21 -7.17 -10.29 -2.28
CA ALA A 21 -7.88 -11.15 -1.34
C ALA A 21 -8.25 -12.51 -1.96
N ILE A 22 -8.57 -12.55 -3.25
CA ILE A 22 -8.97 -13.78 -3.95
C ILE A 22 -7.74 -14.57 -4.44
N PHE A 23 -6.75 -13.89 -5.01
CA PHE A 23 -5.62 -14.55 -5.67
C PHE A 23 -4.36 -14.65 -4.79
N GLY A 24 -4.25 -13.83 -3.79
CA GLY A 24 -3.04 -13.65 -2.99
C GLY A 24 -1.95 -12.86 -3.73
N GLY A 25 -0.89 -12.55 -3.03
CA GLY A 25 0.29 -11.89 -3.57
C GLY A 25 0.05 -10.44 -3.98
N LEU A 26 0.89 -9.96 -4.87
CA LEU A 26 0.76 -8.66 -5.51
C LEU A 26 -0.04 -8.79 -6.80
N THR A 27 -1.15 -8.07 -6.91
CA THR A 27 -1.99 -8.08 -8.11
C THR A 27 -2.05 -6.72 -8.77
N VAL A 28 -2.08 -6.72 -10.10
CA VAL A 28 -2.42 -5.55 -10.92
C VAL A 28 -3.71 -5.86 -11.65
N SER A 29 -4.72 -5.02 -11.45
CA SER A 29 -6.06 -5.26 -11.98
C SER A 29 -6.58 -4.03 -12.72
N VAL A 30 -7.30 -4.29 -13.80
CA VAL A 30 -8.02 -3.27 -14.57
C VAL A 30 -9.45 -3.75 -14.78
N MET A 31 -10.41 -2.90 -14.46
CA MET A 31 -11.82 -3.13 -14.74
C MET A 31 -12.21 -2.40 -16.01
N ASN A 32 -12.77 -3.13 -16.97
CA ASN A 32 -13.38 -2.58 -18.16
C ASN A 32 -14.84 -3.03 -18.21
N GLU A 33 -15.75 -2.10 -17.96
CA GLU A 33 -17.18 -2.35 -17.74
C GLU A 33 -17.40 -3.35 -16.61
N LYS A 34 -17.79 -4.60 -16.93
CA LYS A 34 -18.03 -5.68 -15.96
C LYS A 34 -16.92 -6.72 -15.92
N HIS A 35 -15.97 -6.64 -16.84
CA HIS A 35 -14.88 -7.59 -16.90
C HIS A 35 -13.64 -7.05 -16.17
N VAL A 36 -13.04 -7.90 -15.35
CA VAL A 36 -11.84 -7.57 -14.59
C VAL A 36 -10.67 -8.42 -15.10
N THR A 37 -9.66 -7.74 -15.62
CA THR A 37 -8.39 -8.38 -15.95
C THR A 37 -7.44 -8.23 -14.77
N THR A 38 -6.91 -9.34 -14.26
CA THR A 38 -5.98 -9.36 -13.12
C THR A 38 -4.75 -10.19 -13.46
N LEU A 39 -3.58 -9.67 -13.10
CA LEU A 39 -2.31 -10.36 -13.18
C LEU A 39 -1.66 -10.40 -11.81
N ASN A 40 -1.15 -11.58 -11.42
CA ASN A 40 -0.25 -11.69 -10.27
C ASN A 40 1.16 -11.30 -10.71
N ILE A 41 1.77 -10.41 -9.97
CA ILE A 41 3.11 -9.91 -10.23
C ILE A 41 4.10 -10.71 -9.38
N PRO A 42 5.10 -11.37 -10.00
CA PRO A 42 6.14 -12.05 -9.25
C PRO A 42 7.01 -11.04 -8.49
N VAL A 43 7.21 -11.29 -7.21
CA VAL A 43 8.03 -10.46 -6.33
C VAL A 43 9.36 -11.17 -6.13
N LYS A 44 10.47 -10.52 -6.47
CA LYS A 44 11.80 -11.12 -6.51
C LYS A 44 12.37 -11.49 -5.15
N HIS A 45 12.06 -10.70 -4.14
CA HIS A 45 12.63 -10.83 -2.81
C HIS A 45 11.56 -11.01 -1.74
N ASP A 46 11.97 -11.60 -0.62
CA ASP A 46 11.15 -11.67 0.56
C ASP A 46 11.09 -10.31 1.24
N TYR A 47 9.93 -9.68 1.13
CA TYR A 47 9.61 -8.42 1.78
C TYR A 47 8.71 -8.65 3.00
N ARG A 48 8.74 -7.69 3.91
CA ARG A 48 7.79 -7.57 5.02
C ARG A 48 7.18 -6.20 5.01
N PHE A 49 5.91 -6.16 5.34
CA PHE A 49 5.19 -4.92 5.54
C PHE A 49 5.08 -4.63 7.03
N VAL A 50 5.28 -3.38 7.40
CA VAL A 50 5.06 -2.92 8.76
C VAL A 50 3.89 -1.96 8.72
N ALA A 51 2.81 -2.31 9.41
CA ALA A 51 1.60 -1.53 9.51
C ALA A 51 1.64 -0.68 10.78
N PHE A 52 1.50 0.63 10.64
CA PHE A 52 1.31 1.59 11.72
C PHE A 52 -0.17 1.95 11.75
N ILE A 53 -0.88 1.45 12.76
CA ILE A 53 -2.33 1.52 12.87
C ILE A 53 -2.69 2.51 13.98
N PRO A 54 -3.24 3.69 13.65
CA PRO A 54 -3.61 4.68 14.63
C PRO A 54 -4.85 4.26 15.44
N PRO A 55 -5.07 4.84 16.65
CA PRO A 55 -6.19 4.50 17.53
C PRO A 55 -7.53 5.14 17.10
N PHE A 56 -7.65 5.52 15.84
CA PHE A 56 -8.86 6.12 15.27
C PHE A 56 -9.16 5.56 13.87
N THR A 57 -10.38 5.73 13.43
CA THR A 57 -10.84 5.34 12.09
C THR A 57 -11.13 6.56 11.22
N LEU A 58 -10.88 6.42 9.93
CA LEU A 58 -11.32 7.38 8.91
C LEU A 58 -12.38 6.72 8.03
N SER A 59 -13.51 7.41 7.82
CA SER A 59 -14.48 6.92 6.84
C SER A 59 -13.92 7.11 5.43
N THR A 60 -14.20 6.16 4.55
CA THR A 60 -13.83 6.23 3.13
C THR A 60 -14.42 7.48 2.47
N GLU A 61 -15.62 7.89 2.88
CA GLU A 61 -16.28 9.11 2.41
C GLU A 61 -15.44 10.35 2.72
N LYS A 62 -15.00 10.52 3.98
CA LYS A 62 -14.12 11.64 4.38
C LYS A 62 -12.80 11.61 3.62
N SER A 63 -12.19 10.44 3.47
CA SER A 63 -10.93 10.27 2.73
C SER A 63 -11.08 10.53 1.22
N ARG A 64 -12.27 10.38 0.65
CA ARG A 64 -12.56 10.77 -0.73
C ARG A 64 -12.86 12.26 -0.88
N ALA A 65 -13.53 12.85 0.11
CA ALA A 65 -13.94 14.26 0.07
C ALA A 65 -12.78 15.27 0.04
N VAL A 66 -11.60 14.89 0.56
CA VAL A 66 -10.41 15.77 0.53
C VAL A 66 -9.66 15.71 -0.80
N LEU A 67 -10.00 14.78 -1.70
CA LEU A 67 -9.33 14.67 -2.99
C LEU A 67 -9.79 15.77 -3.95
N PRO A 68 -8.86 16.43 -4.66
CA PRO A 68 -9.21 17.42 -5.64
C PRO A 68 -9.91 16.78 -6.85
N GLN A 69 -10.89 17.47 -7.42
CA GLN A 69 -11.58 17.00 -8.63
C GLN A 69 -10.70 17.06 -9.89
N GLN A 70 -9.68 17.91 -9.87
CA GLN A 70 -8.73 18.06 -10.97
C GLN A 70 -7.32 18.06 -10.43
N LEU A 71 -6.43 17.42 -11.17
CA LEU A 71 -5.03 17.30 -10.83
C LEU A 71 -4.15 17.86 -11.95
N PRO A 72 -3.00 18.43 -11.63
CA PRO A 72 -2.02 18.82 -12.62
C PRO A 72 -1.57 17.62 -13.46
N ARG A 73 -1.49 17.81 -14.79
CA ARG A 73 -1.01 16.74 -15.70
C ARG A 73 0.36 16.17 -15.27
N GLN A 74 1.22 17.02 -14.72
CA GLN A 74 2.55 16.61 -14.24
C GLN A 74 2.46 15.57 -13.10
N ASP A 75 1.48 15.70 -12.21
CA ASP A 75 1.31 14.77 -11.08
C ASP A 75 0.77 13.42 -11.55
N ALA A 76 -0.13 13.44 -12.55
CA ALA A 76 -0.59 12.21 -13.19
C ALA A 76 0.57 11.47 -13.89
N ILE A 77 1.43 12.19 -14.64
CA ILE A 77 2.62 11.62 -15.29
C ILE A 77 3.58 11.05 -14.24
N ALA A 78 3.84 11.78 -13.15
CA ALA A 78 4.71 11.33 -12.08
C ALA A 78 4.21 10.01 -11.48
N ASN A 79 2.91 9.94 -11.12
CA ASN A 79 2.34 8.72 -10.52
C ASN A 79 2.40 7.51 -11.46
N VAL A 80 2.10 7.68 -12.74
CA VAL A 80 2.21 6.59 -13.72
C VAL A 80 3.66 6.09 -13.82
N SER A 81 4.64 7.00 -13.83
CA SER A 81 6.06 6.67 -13.87
C SER A 81 6.53 5.97 -12.59
N HIS A 82 6.10 6.46 -11.42
CA HIS A 82 6.43 5.86 -10.12
C HIS A 82 5.83 4.44 -10.00
N LEU A 83 4.56 4.26 -10.38
CA LEU A 83 3.91 2.95 -10.37
C LEU A 83 4.63 1.96 -11.28
N ALA A 84 4.97 2.36 -12.51
CA ALA A 84 5.70 1.51 -13.45
C ALA A 84 7.09 1.12 -12.90
N LEU A 85 7.80 2.07 -12.30
CA LEU A 85 9.10 1.83 -11.66
C LEU A 85 8.95 0.88 -10.46
N MET A 86 7.94 1.05 -9.61
CA MET A 86 7.67 0.19 -8.46
C MET A 86 7.44 -1.26 -8.89
N VAL A 87 6.56 -1.48 -9.86
CA VAL A 87 6.26 -2.82 -10.38
C VAL A 87 7.51 -3.47 -10.99
N ALA A 88 8.24 -2.74 -11.84
CA ALA A 88 9.47 -3.21 -12.43
C ALA A 88 10.54 -3.54 -11.36
N SER A 89 10.64 -2.73 -10.31
CA SER A 89 11.58 -2.90 -9.21
C SER A 89 11.27 -4.14 -8.38
N LEU A 90 9.99 -4.41 -8.07
CA LEU A 90 9.57 -5.62 -7.35
C LEU A 90 9.87 -6.89 -8.15
N ILE A 91 9.66 -6.87 -9.48
CA ILE A 91 9.95 -8.00 -10.37
C ILE A 91 11.46 -8.27 -10.46
N ASN A 92 12.27 -7.21 -10.54
CA ASN A 92 13.72 -7.34 -10.76
C ASN A 92 14.53 -7.33 -9.45
N GLY A 93 13.93 -7.01 -8.32
CA GLY A 93 14.62 -6.90 -7.03
C GLY A 93 15.52 -5.66 -6.93
N TYR A 94 15.10 -4.53 -7.52
CA TYR A 94 15.82 -3.27 -7.52
C TYR A 94 15.30 -2.34 -6.42
N ASP A 95 15.91 -2.39 -5.23
CA ASP A 95 15.41 -1.69 -4.04
C ASP A 95 15.40 -0.17 -4.17
N ASP A 96 16.41 0.43 -4.80
CA ASP A 96 16.46 1.90 -4.98
C ASP A 96 15.27 2.42 -5.81
N GLY A 97 14.78 1.62 -6.74
CA GLY A 97 13.60 1.95 -7.51
C GLY A 97 12.31 1.94 -6.69
N LEU A 98 12.24 1.16 -5.61
CA LEU A 98 11.09 1.12 -4.71
C LEU A 98 10.93 2.43 -3.94
N LYS A 99 12.02 3.01 -3.44
CA LYS A 99 11.98 4.30 -2.71
C LYS A 99 11.34 5.42 -3.53
N LEU A 100 11.57 5.43 -4.83
CA LEU A 100 10.92 6.37 -5.76
C LEU A 100 9.51 5.90 -6.15
N GLY A 101 9.34 4.59 -6.32
CA GLY A 101 8.10 3.99 -6.80
C GLY A 101 6.90 4.19 -5.88
N PHE A 102 7.13 4.30 -4.56
CA PHE A 102 6.07 4.55 -3.58
C PHE A 102 5.67 6.02 -3.43
N LYS A 103 6.35 6.94 -4.14
CA LYS A 103 5.97 8.37 -4.10
C LYS A 103 4.65 8.58 -4.84
N ASP A 104 3.72 9.25 -4.15
CA ASP A 104 2.39 9.57 -4.68
C ASP A 104 2.11 11.06 -4.65
N ARG A 105 1.43 11.56 -5.68
CA ARG A 105 0.98 12.95 -5.81
C ARG A 105 -0.53 13.07 -6.02
N LEU A 106 -1.24 11.93 -6.08
CA LEU A 106 -2.66 11.91 -6.43
C LEU A 106 -3.57 11.86 -5.22
N HIS A 107 -3.15 11.19 -4.15
CA HIS A 107 -4.03 11.02 -3.00
C HIS A 107 -3.34 11.16 -1.63
N GLN A 108 -2.13 10.66 -1.44
CA GLN A 108 -1.47 10.67 -0.13
C GLN A 108 -1.26 12.08 0.44
N PRO A 109 -0.82 13.09 -0.32
CA PRO A 109 -0.66 14.46 0.20
C PRO A 109 -1.96 15.06 0.74
N TYR A 110 -3.09 14.68 0.16
CA TYR A 110 -4.41 15.17 0.59
C TYR A 110 -4.95 14.38 1.78
N ARG A 111 -4.89 13.05 1.72
CA ARG A 111 -5.37 12.16 2.79
C ARG A 111 -4.52 12.24 4.04
N GLY A 112 -3.22 12.47 3.91
CA GLY A 112 -2.30 12.68 5.02
C GLY A 112 -2.74 13.81 5.94
N THR A 113 -3.36 14.87 5.42
CA THR A 113 -3.88 15.98 6.22
C THR A 113 -4.95 15.57 7.24
N LEU A 114 -5.56 14.40 7.08
CA LEU A 114 -6.56 13.83 7.99
C LEU A 114 -5.93 13.01 9.13
N ILE A 115 -4.62 12.80 9.10
CA ILE A 115 -3.90 11.92 10.03
C ILE A 115 -2.91 12.77 10.80
N GLN A 116 -3.13 12.87 12.11
CA GLN A 116 -2.21 13.63 12.97
C GLN A 116 -0.81 13.00 12.98
N GLY A 117 0.23 13.80 12.75
CA GLY A 117 1.62 13.35 12.71
C GLY A 117 2.02 12.64 11.42
N TYR A 118 1.16 12.68 10.38
CA TYR A 118 1.43 11.98 9.11
C TYR A 118 2.77 12.39 8.47
N ASP A 119 2.98 13.69 8.31
CA ASP A 119 4.18 14.20 7.61
C ASP A 119 5.46 13.86 8.39
N GLU A 120 5.41 13.94 9.72
CA GLU A 120 6.52 13.59 10.59
C GLU A 120 6.82 12.08 10.53
N ILE A 121 5.79 11.23 10.61
CA ILE A 121 5.94 9.77 10.51
C ILE A 121 6.52 9.41 9.14
N MET A 122 5.97 9.95 8.06
CA MET A 122 6.45 9.68 6.70
C MET A 122 7.90 10.14 6.53
N SER A 123 8.26 11.31 7.07
CA SER A 123 9.62 11.85 7.00
C SER A 123 10.63 10.94 7.72
N VAL A 124 10.31 10.44 8.90
CA VAL A 124 11.18 9.50 9.64
C VAL A 124 11.34 8.20 8.85
N LEU A 125 10.23 7.61 8.36
CA LEU A 125 10.29 6.37 7.58
C LEU A 125 11.06 6.53 6.27
N GLU A 126 10.95 7.66 5.59
CA GLU A 126 11.67 7.94 4.34
C GLU A 126 13.18 8.14 4.55
N GLN A 127 13.60 8.58 5.72
CA GLN A 127 15.01 8.78 6.08
C GLN A 127 15.69 7.48 6.52
N ASP A 128 14.95 6.48 6.97
CA ASP A 128 15.51 5.17 7.30
C ASP A 128 16.03 4.48 6.02
N GLU A 129 17.33 4.21 5.97
CA GLU A 129 17.99 3.60 4.81
C GLU A 129 17.48 2.20 4.49
N HIS A 130 16.94 1.48 5.48
CA HIS A 130 16.39 0.12 5.31
C HIS A 130 14.91 0.09 4.94
N VAL A 131 14.22 1.23 5.01
CA VAL A 131 12.85 1.36 4.52
C VAL A 131 12.88 1.54 3.00
N LEU A 132 12.28 0.60 2.29
CA LEU A 132 12.26 0.56 0.82
C LEU A 132 11.11 1.37 0.23
N GLY A 133 10.16 1.75 1.05
CA GLY A 133 9.04 2.61 0.69
C GLY A 133 8.03 2.69 1.83
N CYS A 134 7.32 3.79 1.89
CA CYS A 134 6.23 3.99 2.83
C CYS A 134 5.04 4.66 2.15
N TYR A 135 3.83 4.33 2.61
CA TYR A 135 2.60 4.76 1.94
C TYR A 135 1.37 4.60 2.83
N LEU A 136 0.26 5.23 2.45
CA LEU A 136 -1.05 4.98 3.05
C LEU A 136 -1.67 3.69 2.51
N SER A 137 -2.15 2.84 3.40
CA SER A 137 -2.94 1.67 3.04
C SER A 137 -4.33 2.10 2.56
N GLY A 138 -4.56 2.04 1.25
CA GLY A 138 -5.82 2.43 0.63
C GLY A 138 -6.24 3.86 0.97
N ALA A 139 -7.40 4.01 1.63
CA ALA A 139 -7.91 5.32 2.06
C ALA A 139 -7.25 5.86 3.35
N GLY A 140 -6.42 5.06 4.00
CA GLY A 140 -5.89 5.31 5.34
C GLY A 140 -6.87 4.87 6.44
N PRO A 141 -6.61 5.16 7.72
CA PRO A 141 -5.49 5.95 8.23
C PRO A 141 -4.19 5.15 8.45
N THR A 142 -4.17 3.85 8.21
CA THR A 142 -3.00 2.99 8.40
C THR A 142 -1.86 3.41 7.47
N ILE A 143 -0.67 3.65 8.03
CA ILE A 143 0.56 3.88 7.28
C ILE A 143 1.31 2.56 7.15
N MET A 144 1.89 2.30 6.00
CA MET A 144 2.66 1.10 5.72
C MET A 144 4.10 1.45 5.41
N ALA A 145 5.02 0.62 5.90
CA ALA A 145 6.41 0.63 5.45
C ALA A 145 6.80 -0.74 4.87
N LEU A 146 7.62 -0.73 3.83
CA LEU A 146 8.17 -1.93 3.20
C LEU A 146 9.64 -2.07 3.60
N ILE A 147 10.02 -3.26 4.09
CA ILE A 147 11.39 -3.61 4.45
C ILE A 147 11.76 -4.99 3.88
N ARG A 148 13.04 -5.31 3.83
CA ARG A 148 13.50 -6.67 3.56
C ARG A 148 13.22 -7.59 4.74
N GLU A 149 12.89 -8.84 4.48
CA GLU A 149 12.78 -9.88 5.54
C GLU A 149 14.10 -10.03 6.34
N SER A 150 15.23 -9.80 5.70
CA SER A 150 16.54 -9.83 6.34
C SER A 150 16.74 -8.76 7.40
N ASP A 151 15.98 -7.66 7.35
CA ASP A 151 15.99 -6.62 8.39
C ASP A 151 15.17 -7.06 9.62
N LYS A 152 15.78 -7.90 10.43
CA LYS A 152 15.13 -8.46 11.62
C LYS A 152 14.87 -7.42 12.72
N LYS A 153 15.58 -6.29 12.71
CA LYS A 153 15.46 -5.22 13.69
C LYS A 153 14.59 -4.05 13.22
N GLY A 154 14.14 -4.07 11.97
CA GLY A 154 13.45 -2.93 11.35
C GLY A 154 12.27 -2.41 12.15
N VAL A 155 11.40 -3.30 12.66
CA VAL A 155 10.25 -2.87 13.48
C VAL A 155 10.68 -2.18 14.77
N VAL A 156 11.69 -2.72 15.45
CA VAL A 156 12.18 -2.13 16.72
C VAL A 156 12.80 -0.77 16.44
N ARG A 157 13.66 -0.67 15.44
CA ARG A 157 14.31 0.58 15.03
C ARG A 157 13.28 1.65 14.69
N MET A 158 12.31 1.37 13.81
CA MET A 158 11.27 2.32 13.44
C MET A 158 10.43 2.76 14.63
N LYS A 159 10.12 1.86 15.59
CA LYS A 159 9.40 2.22 16.83
C LYS A 159 10.22 3.15 17.71
N GLU A 160 11.53 2.92 17.84
CA GLU A 160 12.44 3.77 18.62
C GLU A 160 12.58 5.16 17.99
N GLU A 161 12.73 5.24 16.66
CA GLU A 161 12.87 6.49 15.94
C GLU A 161 11.58 7.34 15.95
N LEU A 162 10.44 6.68 15.82
CA LEU A 162 9.14 7.37 15.82
C LEU A 162 8.68 7.75 17.25
N GLY A 163 9.11 7.00 18.27
CA GLY A 163 8.90 7.35 19.68
C GLY A 163 7.46 7.78 20.01
N ASP A 164 7.32 8.99 20.53
CA ASP A 164 6.04 9.56 20.96
C ASP A 164 5.03 9.79 19.83
N LEU A 165 5.47 9.85 18.57
CA LEU A 165 4.56 9.95 17.41
C LEU A 165 3.67 8.71 17.28
N LEU A 166 4.11 7.56 17.80
CA LEU A 166 3.35 6.32 17.82
C LEU A 166 2.60 6.06 19.13
N LYS A 167 2.42 7.09 19.97
CA LYS A 167 1.64 6.93 21.18
C LYS A 167 0.24 6.40 20.86
N ASP A 168 -0.12 5.30 21.51
CA ASP A 168 -1.38 4.58 21.32
C ASP A 168 -1.58 3.93 19.91
N TRP A 169 -0.57 3.97 19.04
CA TRP A 169 -0.59 3.26 17.77
C TRP A 169 -0.21 1.79 17.94
N GLN A 170 -0.87 0.92 17.19
CA GLN A 170 -0.43 -0.47 17.04
C GLN A 170 0.57 -0.56 15.88
N VAL A 171 1.59 -1.40 16.06
CA VAL A 171 2.60 -1.63 15.01
C VAL A 171 2.73 -3.13 14.80
N GLU A 172 2.34 -3.56 13.61
CA GLU A 172 2.29 -4.97 13.22
C GLU A 172 3.24 -5.26 12.05
N LYS A 173 3.97 -6.37 12.16
CA LYS A 173 4.77 -6.91 11.05
C LYS A 173 3.94 -7.93 10.29
N LEU A 174 3.73 -7.69 9.01
CA LEU A 174 2.88 -8.50 8.14
C LEU A 174 3.71 -9.21 7.06
N GLU A 175 3.24 -10.39 6.71
CA GLU A 175 3.76 -11.19 5.60
C GLU A 175 2.83 -11.08 4.39
N LEU A 176 3.39 -11.32 3.19
CA LEU A 176 2.60 -11.43 1.98
C LEU A 176 1.84 -12.77 2.00
N ASP A 177 0.53 -12.75 1.96
CA ASP A 177 -0.25 -13.95 1.72
C ASP A 177 -0.25 -14.28 0.22
N MET A 178 0.44 -15.35 -0.16
CA MET A 178 0.57 -15.78 -1.55
C MET A 178 -0.55 -16.72 -2.01
N ARG A 179 -1.46 -17.12 -1.12
CA ARG A 179 -2.52 -18.11 -1.44
C ARG A 179 -3.85 -17.45 -1.81
N GLY A 180 -4.17 -16.34 -1.15
CA GLY A 180 -5.48 -15.73 -1.23
C GLY A 180 -6.57 -16.62 -0.66
N TYR A 181 -7.78 -16.45 -1.16
CA TYR A 181 -8.96 -17.19 -0.70
C TYR A 181 -8.83 -18.70 -0.90
N THR A 182 -9.06 -19.45 0.17
CA THR A 182 -9.16 -20.91 0.16
C THR A 182 -10.55 -21.32 0.65
N CYS A 183 -11.10 -22.39 0.09
CA CYS A 183 -12.36 -22.98 0.52
C CYS A 183 -12.16 -24.48 0.65
N ASP A 184 -12.32 -24.99 1.85
CA ASP A 184 -12.31 -26.44 2.13
C ASP A 184 -13.77 -26.89 2.09
N TYR A 185 -14.07 -27.90 1.28
CA TYR A 185 -15.36 -28.58 1.26
C TYR A 185 -15.24 -29.80 2.18
N GLU A 186 -16.03 -29.84 3.24
CA GLU A 186 -16.28 -31.05 4.03
C GLU A 186 -17.27 -31.96 3.33
#